data_75ed3882a1609d0f11904fbd5ed5e533
#
_entry.id   75ed3882a1609d0f11904fbd5ed5e533
#
_cell.length_a   1.000
_cell.length_b   1.000
_cell.length_c   1.000
_cell.angle_alpha   90.00
_cell.angle_beta   90.00
_cell.angle_gamma   90.00
#
_symmetry.space_group_name_H-M   'P 1'
#
loop_
_entity.id
_entity.type
_entity.pdbx_description
1 polymer ?
#
loop_
_entity_poly.entity_id
_entity_poly.type
_entity_poly.pdbx_seq_one_letter_code
_entity_poly.pdbx_strand_id
1 'polypeptide(L)'
;MNEKIGVKNKKIFLSGGSGFIGTALLKQLVADNKIVVFDNGQRNALKYTNLRHHPNFQFVRGSILDLEKLMRSVRKIDIVIHLAAIAGIESVGISPRKTMEVNLIGTYNLLEAVKNHRLSRFVYFSTSEVYGPYVFRADEERKTTQGSVDVLRWRYSVSKLAGEHLAHSYFTELELPLVILRPFNIYGPRQIGEGAVHKFVAKAIRNEDLEIYGDGNQIRSWCYIEDMVSAVLKALEEPRAVGNVFNIGNPTGTITILGLAEKIIELANSKSRIVFKESNFPDVELRVPSIEKAQRLLGFTANIRLAEGLKRTITWYRDNQETIR
;
A
#
# COMPACT_ATOMS: atom_id res chain seq x y z
N MET A 1 -9.25 8.98 29.93
CA MET A 1 -7.95 8.42 29.53
C MET A 1 -8.24 7.20 28.66
N ASN A 2 -8.18 7.35 27.33
CA ASN A 2 -8.35 6.21 26.43
C ASN A 2 -7.02 5.46 26.44
N GLU A 3 -6.96 4.32 27.11
CA GLU A 3 -5.87 3.37 26.96
C GLU A 3 -5.75 3.03 25.47
N LYS A 4 -4.59 3.35 24.88
CA LYS A 4 -4.22 2.84 23.59
C LYS A 4 -4.10 1.32 23.73
N ILE A 5 -5.13 0.58 23.35
CA ILE A 5 -5.06 -0.87 23.18
C ILE A 5 -4.18 -1.10 21.96
N GLY A 6 -2.89 -1.12 22.17
CA GLY A 6 -1.93 -1.32 21.07
C GLY A 6 -1.58 -2.79 20.94
N VAL A 7 -1.30 -3.26 19.72
CA VAL A 7 -0.71 -4.58 19.46
C VAL A 7 0.65 -4.66 20.16
N LYS A 8 0.74 -5.46 21.23
CA LYS A 8 1.95 -5.59 22.06
C LYS A 8 2.34 -7.04 22.30
N ASN A 9 3.64 -7.26 22.50
CA ASN A 9 4.22 -8.57 22.81
C ASN A 9 3.90 -9.64 21.76
N LYS A 10 3.78 -9.25 20.49
CA LYS A 10 3.51 -10.16 19.37
C LYS A 10 4.76 -10.36 18.52
N LYS A 11 4.83 -11.53 17.88
CA LYS A 11 5.77 -11.77 16.81
C LYS A 11 5.07 -11.59 15.48
N ILE A 12 5.48 -10.55 14.72
CA ILE A 12 4.82 -10.10 13.50
C ILE A 12 5.71 -10.41 12.30
N PHE A 13 5.13 -11.03 11.27
CA PHE A 13 5.79 -11.26 9.99
C PHE A 13 5.26 -10.24 8.96
N LEU A 14 6.19 -9.45 8.40
CA LEU A 14 5.91 -8.48 7.34
C LEU A 14 6.56 -8.96 6.04
N SER A 15 5.79 -9.48 5.09
CA SER A 15 6.28 -9.67 3.73
C SER A 15 6.22 -8.33 2.97
N GLY A 16 7.28 -7.98 2.25
CA GLY A 16 7.37 -6.65 1.62
C GLY A 16 7.58 -5.51 2.62
N GLY A 17 8.06 -5.83 3.81
CA GLY A 17 8.17 -4.87 4.92
C GLY A 17 9.26 -3.81 4.75
N SER A 18 10.19 -3.97 3.79
CA SER A 18 11.17 -2.92 3.47
C SER A 18 10.61 -1.82 2.56
N GLY A 19 9.44 -2.04 1.97
CA GLY A 19 8.75 -1.07 1.13
C GLY A 19 8.19 0.13 1.90
N PHE A 20 7.54 1.03 1.20
CA PHE A 20 7.01 2.30 1.72
C PHE A 20 6.06 2.11 2.91
N ILE A 21 4.96 1.36 2.71
CA ILE A 21 3.95 1.13 3.76
C ILE A 21 4.54 0.27 4.89
N GLY A 22 5.31 -0.78 4.55
CA GLY A 22 5.94 -1.66 5.52
C GLY A 22 6.88 -0.93 6.46
N THR A 23 7.71 -0.02 5.94
CA THR A 23 8.61 0.81 6.74
C THR A 23 7.86 1.76 7.68
N ALA A 24 6.71 2.30 7.24
CA ALA A 24 5.87 3.15 8.09
C ALA A 24 5.22 2.34 9.23
N LEU A 25 4.74 1.13 8.96
CA LEU A 25 4.21 0.20 9.97
C LEU A 25 5.28 -0.22 10.98
N LEU A 26 6.49 -0.54 10.50
CA LEU A 26 7.61 -0.91 11.36
C LEU A 26 7.89 0.14 12.43
N LYS A 27 7.87 1.42 12.08
CA LYS A 27 8.09 2.52 13.03
C LYS A 27 7.12 2.52 14.20
N GLN A 28 5.90 2.06 13.98
CA GLN A 28 4.86 2.04 15.01
C GLN A 28 4.86 0.74 15.82
N LEU A 29 5.29 -0.37 15.21
CA LEU A 29 5.12 -1.70 15.79
C LEU A 29 6.40 -2.23 16.49
N VAL A 30 7.58 -1.77 16.09
CA VAL A 30 8.84 -2.41 16.49
C VAL A 30 9.20 -2.20 17.96
N ALA A 31 8.75 -1.12 18.58
CA ALA A 31 9.04 -0.84 19.98
C ALA A 31 8.46 -1.91 20.92
N ASP A 32 7.24 -2.36 20.64
CA ASP A 32 6.47 -3.26 21.51
C ASP A 32 6.39 -4.70 20.99
N ASN A 33 6.95 -5.02 19.80
CA ASN A 33 6.77 -6.31 19.14
C ASN A 33 8.06 -6.82 18.49
N LYS A 34 8.23 -8.14 18.41
CA LYS A 34 9.29 -8.75 17.60
C LYS A 34 8.84 -8.82 16.14
N ILE A 35 9.62 -8.24 15.22
CA ILE A 35 9.22 -8.14 13.82
C ILE A 35 10.22 -8.83 12.90
N VAL A 36 9.71 -9.74 12.09
CA VAL A 36 10.44 -10.38 10.99
C VAL A 36 10.00 -9.73 9.68
N VAL A 37 10.88 -8.99 9.05
CA VAL A 37 10.68 -8.47 7.70
C VAL A 37 11.25 -9.46 6.70
N PHE A 38 10.39 -9.96 5.81
CA PHE A 38 10.75 -10.81 4.70
C PHE A 38 10.61 -10.05 3.39
N ASP A 39 11.73 -9.78 2.71
CA ASP A 39 11.75 -8.88 1.56
C ASP A 39 12.94 -9.20 0.63
N ASN A 40 12.78 -8.97 -0.67
CA ASN A 40 13.87 -9.12 -1.64
C ASN A 40 14.79 -7.89 -1.72
N GLY A 41 14.36 -6.76 -1.13
CA GLY A 41 15.10 -5.51 -1.05
C GLY A 41 15.07 -4.64 -2.32
N GLN A 42 14.21 -4.96 -3.31
CA GLN A 42 14.11 -4.17 -4.55
C GLN A 42 13.60 -2.75 -4.29
N ARG A 43 12.55 -2.59 -3.48
CA ARG A 43 12.03 -1.28 -3.03
C ARG A 43 12.30 -1.12 -1.56
N ASN A 44 13.40 -0.45 -1.20
CA ASN A 44 13.93 -0.42 0.15
C ASN A 44 13.85 0.98 0.79
N ALA A 45 12.71 1.29 1.41
CA ALA A 45 12.51 2.52 2.19
C ALA A 45 13.20 2.47 3.58
N LEU A 46 13.60 1.27 4.05
CA LEU A 46 14.33 1.13 5.32
C LEU A 46 15.69 1.84 5.30
N LYS A 47 16.30 2.03 4.12
CA LYS A 47 17.57 2.77 3.99
C LYS A 47 17.49 4.20 4.54
N TYR A 48 16.31 4.79 4.63
CA TYR A 48 16.05 6.12 5.19
C TYR A 48 15.71 6.09 6.68
N THR A 49 16.05 5.01 7.39
CA THR A 49 15.71 4.83 8.80
C THR A 49 16.82 4.08 9.54
N ASN A 50 16.86 4.22 10.87
CA ASN A 50 17.75 3.45 11.74
C ASN A 50 17.10 2.15 12.25
N LEU A 51 15.93 1.74 11.70
CA LEU A 51 15.17 0.58 12.19
C LEU A 51 15.93 -0.74 12.09
N ARG A 52 16.90 -0.85 11.18
CA ARG A 52 17.74 -2.05 11.04
C ARG A 52 18.56 -2.40 12.28
N HIS A 53 18.82 -1.42 13.14
CA HIS A 53 19.59 -1.59 14.37
C HIS A 53 18.70 -1.84 15.60
N HIS A 54 17.38 -1.88 15.42
CA HIS A 54 16.46 -2.09 16.54
C HIS A 54 16.51 -3.56 17.02
N PRO A 55 16.62 -3.84 18.34
CA PRO A 55 16.78 -5.21 18.87
C PRO A 55 15.59 -6.14 18.53
N ASN A 56 14.41 -5.59 18.34
CA ASN A 56 13.20 -6.33 17.99
C ASN A 56 13.02 -6.54 16.48
N PHE A 57 13.99 -6.11 15.66
CA PHE A 57 13.91 -6.18 14.20
C PHE A 57 14.79 -7.30 13.66
N GLN A 58 14.22 -8.11 12.78
CA GLN A 58 14.96 -9.12 12.00
C GLN A 58 14.65 -8.94 10.52
N PHE A 59 15.69 -8.83 9.70
CA PHE A 59 15.54 -8.82 8.23
C PHE A 59 15.91 -10.18 7.65
N VAL A 60 14.99 -10.75 6.88
CA VAL A 60 15.21 -11.97 6.11
C VAL A 60 15.11 -11.63 4.63
N ARG A 61 16.24 -11.61 3.94
CA ARG A 61 16.25 -11.39 2.49
C ARG A 61 15.75 -12.63 1.78
N GLY A 62 14.62 -12.53 1.05
CA GLY A 62 14.03 -13.67 0.34
C GLY A 62 12.99 -13.27 -0.69
N SER A 63 12.66 -14.21 -1.56
CA SER A 63 11.55 -14.10 -2.50
C SER A 63 10.30 -14.76 -1.93
N ILE A 64 9.15 -14.11 -2.08
CA ILE A 64 7.84 -14.69 -1.70
C ILE A 64 7.52 -15.97 -2.51
N LEU A 65 8.26 -16.24 -3.58
CA LEU A 65 8.16 -17.45 -4.38
C LEU A 65 8.96 -18.64 -3.80
N ASP A 66 9.81 -18.39 -2.79
CA ASP A 66 10.60 -19.43 -2.10
C ASP A 66 9.82 -19.94 -0.89
N LEU A 67 8.99 -20.96 -1.14
CA LEU A 67 8.11 -21.55 -0.11
C LEU A 67 8.91 -22.13 1.08
N GLU A 68 10.03 -22.80 0.84
CA GLU A 68 10.82 -23.39 1.92
C GLU A 68 11.38 -22.30 2.84
N LYS A 69 11.89 -21.22 2.28
CA LYS A 69 12.40 -20.09 3.04
C LYS A 69 11.29 -19.38 3.81
N LEU A 70 10.09 -19.24 3.20
CA LEU A 70 8.90 -18.74 3.89
C LEU A 70 8.56 -19.59 5.11
N MET A 71 8.41 -20.90 4.95
CA MET A 71 8.08 -21.85 6.02
C MET A 71 9.08 -21.75 7.20
N ARG A 72 10.37 -21.59 6.90
CA ARG A 72 11.40 -21.37 7.95
C ARG A 72 11.23 -20.02 8.64
N SER A 73 10.80 -18.98 7.92
CA SER A 73 10.73 -17.59 8.40
C SER A 73 9.47 -17.30 9.22
N VAL A 74 8.37 -18.04 9.01
CA VAL A 74 7.08 -17.82 9.70
C VAL A 74 6.95 -18.62 11.01
N ARG A 75 8.02 -19.20 11.52
CA ARG A 75 7.97 -20.02 12.77
C ARG A 75 7.56 -19.17 13.98
N LYS A 76 6.55 -19.66 14.72
CA LYS A 76 6.01 -19.02 15.95
C LYS A 76 5.59 -17.57 15.72
N ILE A 77 4.94 -17.28 14.59
CA ILE A 77 4.39 -15.96 14.27
C ILE A 77 2.96 -15.86 14.79
N ASP A 78 2.59 -14.71 15.36
CA ASP A 78 1.24 -14.40 15.83
C ASP A 78 0.42 -13.63 14.79
N ILE A 79 1.08 -12.76 14.01
CA ILE A 79 0.44 -11.85 13.05
C ILE A 79 1.22 -11.89 11.73
N VAL A 80 0.50 -11.94 10.63
CA VAL A 80 1.03 -11.78 9.28
C VAL A 80 0.46 -10.52 8.64
N ILE A 81 1.34 -9.68 8.07
CA ILE A 81 0.95 -8.54 7.22
C ILE A 81 1.60 -8.75 5.86
N HIS A 82 0.78 -9.04 4.86
CA HIS A 82 1.23 -9.37 3.51
C HIS A 82 1.19 -8.15 2.58
N LEU A 83 2.36 -7.50 2.42
CA LEU A 83 2.57 -6.32 1.58
C LEU A 83 3.35 -6.65 0.29
N ALA A 84 4.06 -7.79 0.24
CA ALA A 84 4.90 -8.14 -0.90
C ALA A 84 4.08 -8.24 -2.19
N ALA A 85 4.40 -7.40 -3.16
CA ALA A 85 3.78 -7.38 -4.49
C ALA A 85 4.63 -6.60 -5.48
N ILE A 86 4.52 -6.92 -6.76
CA ILE A 86 4.90 -6.03 -7.84
C ILE A 86 3.71 -5.13 -8.13
N ALA A 87 3.89 -3.82 -8.02
CA ALA A 87 2.88 -2.79 -8.19
C ALA A 87 3.46 -1.60 -8.98
N GLY A 88 2.58 -0.83 -9.62
CA GLY A 88 2.94 0.32 -10.45
C GLY A 88 2.90 -0.02 -11.94
N ILE A 89 2.45 0.96 -12.75
CA ILE A 89 2.16 0.76 -14.17
C ILE A 89 3.42 0.35 -14.95
N GLU A 90 4.54 1.03 -14.67
CA GLU A 90 5.83 0.76 -15.35
C GLU A 90 6.36 -0.62 -14.99
N SER A 91 6.39 -0.98 -13.69
CA SER A 91 6.88 -2.28 -13.21
C SER A 91 6.04 -3.45 -13.75
N VAL A 92 4.72 -3.28 -13.82
CA VAL A 92 3.80 -4.27 -14.40
C VAL A 92 4.02 -4.41 -15.90
N GLY A 93 4.23 -3.29 -16.61
CA GLY A 93 4.52 -3.28 -18.04
C GLY A 93 5.85 -3.98 -18.40
N ILE A 94 6.89 -3.76 -17.59
CA ILE A 94 8.21 -4.39 -17.79
C ILE A 94 8.16 -5.92 -17.54
N SER A 95 7.41 -6.38 -16.56
CA SER A 95 7.41 -7.79 -16.15
C SER A 95 6.01 -8.32 -15.83
N PRO A 96 5.11 -8.40 -16.82
CA PRO A 96 3.70 -8.78 -16.59
C PRO A 96 3.55 -10.21 -16.06
N ARG A 97 4.29 -11.18 -16.61
CA ARG A 97 4.31 -12.58 -16.11
C ARG A 97 4.79 -12.63 -14.64
N LYS A 98 5.89 -11.94 -14.35
CA LYS A 98 6.46 -11.88 -12.99
C LYS A 98 5.51 -11.23 -12.00
N THR A 99 4.74 -10.25 -12.45
CA THR A 99 3.69 -9.62 -11.61
C THR A 99 2.65 -10.65 -11.18
N MET A 100 2.15 -11.46 -12.11
CA MET A 100 1.20 -12.53 -11.80
C MET A 100 1.81 -13.58 -10.85
N GLU A 101 3.03 -14.03 -11.13
CA GLU A 101 3.73 -14.99 -10.28
C GLU A 101 3.90 -14.46 -8.84
N VAL A 102 4.50 -13.29 -8.69
CA VAL A 102 4.77 -12.74 -7.36
C VAL A 102 3.50 -12.45 -6.59
N ASN A 103 2.49 -11.83 -7.23
CA ASN A 103 1.30 -11.39 -6.54
C ASN A 103 0.32 -12.53 -6.24
N LEU A 104 0.23 -13.55 -7.10
CA LEU A 104 -0.71 -14.66 -6.91
C LEU A 104 -0.02 -15.88 -6.30
N ILE A 105 1.04 -16.42 -6.94
CA ILE A 105 1.74 -17.59 -6.42
C ILE A 105 2.47 -17.25 -5.11
N GLY A 106 3.04 -16.04 -5.01
CA GLY A 106 3.65 -15.58 -3.76
C GLY A 106 2.63 -15.49 -2.60
N THR A 107 1.41 -15.04 -2.87
CA THR A 107 0.31 -15.04 -1.89
C THR A 107 -0.07 -16.47 -1.50
N TYR A 108 -0.23 -17.37 -2.47
CA TYR A 108 -0.47 -18.79 -2.23
C TYR A 108 0.60 -19.40 -1.33
N ASN A 109 1.87 -19.20 -1.65
CA ASN A 109 2.99 -19.72 -0.88
C ASN A 109 2.97 -19.23 0.58
N LEU A 110 2.64 -17.94 0.81
CA LEU A 110 2.56 -17.43 2.18
C LEU A 110 1.37 -18.03 2.94
N LEU A 111 0.21 -18.18 2.30
CA LEU A 111 -0.95 -18.84 2.88
C LEU A 111 -0.63 -20.30 3.25
N GLU A 112 -0.01 -21.05 2.34
CA GLU A 112 0.45 -22.42 2.60
C GLU A 112 1.46 -22.48 3.76
N ALA A 113 2.39 -21.55 3.81
CA ALA A 113 3.39 -21.50 4.88
C ALA A 113 2.77 -21.29 6.27
N VAL A 114 1.60 -20.65 6.35
CA VAL A 114 0.96 -20.30 7.64
C VAL A 114 -0.33 -21.04 7.94
N LYS A 115 -0.87 -21.86 7.03
CA LYS A 115 -2.19 -22.53 7.18
C LYS A 115 -2.37 -23.32 8.46
N ASN A 116 -1.29 -23.88 9.01
CA ASN A 116 -1.31 -24.68 10.25
C ASN A 116 -0.87 -23.85 11.49
N HIS A 117 -0.74 -22.50 11.36
CA HIS A 117 -0.35 -21.64 12.46
C HIS A 117 -1.60 -21.08 13.16
N ARG A 118 -1.54 -20.97 14.49
CA ARG A 118 -2.57 -20.27 15.27
C ARG A 118 -2.30 -18.76 15.23
N LEU A 119 -2.62 -18.13 14.09
CA LEU A 119 -2.49 -16.69 13.95
C LEU A 119 -3.60 -15.97 14.71
N SER A 120 -3.29 -14.79 15.26
CA SER A 120 -4.30 -13.85 15.75
C SER A 120 -4.82 -12.94 14.63
N ARG A 121 -4.03 -12.73 13.55
CA ARG A 121 -4.44 -11.92 12.40
C ARG A 121 -3.61 -12.23 11.15
N PHE A 122 -4.27 -12.27 9.99
CA PHE A 122 -3.65 -12.26 8.68
C PHE A 122 -4.20 -11.07 7.90
N VAL A 123 -3.36 -10.06 7.64
CA VAL A 123 -3.75 -8.86 6.86
C VAL A 123 -3.25 -8.99 5.44
N TYR A 124 -4.16 -9.05 4.48
CA TYR A 124 -3.85 -9.05 3.05
C TYR A 124 -4.02 -7.64 2.47
N PHE A 125 -2.95 -7.12 1.88
CA PHE A 125 -3.01 -5.86 1.14
C PHE A 125 -3.44 -6.11 -0.31
N SER A 126 -4.68 -5.77 -0.60
CA SER A 126 -5.23 -5.67 -1.95
C SER A 126 -4.99 -4.26 -2.53
N THR A 127 -5.93 -3.76 -3.30
CA THR A 127 -5.83 -2.48 -3.99
C THR A 127 -7.20 -1.96 -4.41
N SER A 128 -7.36 -0.64 -4.51
CA SER A 128 -8.52 -0.02 -5.14
C SER A 128 -8.63 -0.31 -6.65
N GLU A 129 -7.56 -0.83 -7.27
CA GLU A 129 -7.57 -1.19 -8.70
C GLU A 129 -8.56 -2.31 -9.05
N VAL A 130 -8.99 -3.11 -8.06
CA VAL A 130 -9.98 -4.18 -8.24
C VAL A 130 -11.34 -3.66 -8.71
N TYR A 131 -11.63 -2.38 -8.50
CA TYR A 131 -12.87 -1.74 -8.91
C TYR A 131 -12.88 -1.28 -10.39
N GLY A 132 -11.75 -1.38 -11.09
CA GLY A 132 -11.65 -0.98 -12.51
C GLY A 132 -11.39 0.51 -12.72
N PRO A 133 -11.65 1.01 -13.94
CA PRO A 133 -11.23 2.35 -14.36
C PRO A 133 -12.09 3.49 -13.78
N TYR A 134 -13.34 3.22 -13.42
CA TYR A 134 -14.30 4.25 -13.01
C TYR A 134 -15.04 3.86 -11.73
N VAL A 135 -14.73 4.56 -10.64
CA VAL A 135 -15.32 4.31 -9.34
C VAL A 135 -15.55 5.60 -8.57
N PHE A 136 -16.83 5.86 -8.25
CA PHE A 136 -17.22 6.94 -7.36
C PHE A 136 -17.91 6.39 -6.12
N ARG A 137 -17.35 6.73 -4.94
CA ARG A 137 -17.85 6.29 -3.63
C ARG A 137 -18.12 4.77 -3.57
N ALA A 138 -17.17 3.99 -4.13
CA ALA A 138 -17.28 2.53 -4.07
C ALA A 138 -17.24 2.06 -2.64
N ASP A 139 -18.24 1.28 -2.26
CA ASP A 139 -18.22 0.42 -1.08
C ASP A 139 -17.56 -0.94 -1.41
N GLU A 140 -17.36 -1.76 -0.40
CA GLU A 140 -16.66 -3.04 -0.54
C GLU A 140 -17.53 -4.14 -1.19
N GLU A 141 -18.84 -3.96 -1.25
CA GLU A 141 -19.82 -4.91 -1.84
C GLU A 141 -20.01 -4.66 -3.34
N ARG A 142 -19.50 -3.52 -3.83
CA ARG A 142 -19.56 -3.19 -5.25
C ARG A 142 -18.84 -4.25 -6.08
N LYS A 143 -19.46 -4.62 -7.22
CA LYS A 143 -18.85 -5.52 -8.21
C LYS A 143 -17.47 -5.03 -8.62
N THR A 144 -16.50 -5.93 -8.59
CA THR A 144 -15.16 -5.69 -9.13
C THR A 144 -15.20 -5.80 -10.65
N THR A 145 -14.47 -4.91 -11.34
CA THR A 145 -14.45 -4.85 -12.80
C THR A 145 -13.00 -4.87 -13.28
N GLN A 146 -12.74 -5.64 -14.31
CA GLN A 146 -11.43 -5.73 -14.96
C GLN A 146 -11.54 -5.41 -16.44
N GLY A 147 -10.49 -4.87 -17.04
CA GLY A 147 -10.45 -4.62 -18.47
C GLY A 147 -9.97 -5.84 -19.26
N SER A 148 -9.79 -5.63 -20.58
CA SER A 148 -9.33 -6.68 -21.50
C SER A 148 -7.97 -7.26 -21.09
N VAL A 149 -7.76 -8.56 -21.37
CA VAL A 149 -6.52 -9.27 -21.11
C VAL A 149 -5.32 -8.72 -21.89
N ASP A 150 -5.56 -8.01 -22.98
CA ASP A 150 -4.52 -7.38 -23.80
C ASP A 150 -3.89 -6.17 -23.11
N VAL A 151 -4.61 -5.54 -22.19
CA VAL A 151 -4.16 -4.34 -21.48
C VAL A 151 -3.35 -4.73 -20.26
N LEU A 152 -2.03 -4.51 -20.34
CA LEU A 152 -1.04 -4.97 -19.33
C LEU A 152 -1.34 -4.50 -17.90
N ARG A 153 -1.85 -3.29 -17.74
CA ARG A 153 -2.11 -2.71 -16.40
C ARG A 153 -3.07 -3.55 -15.56
N TRP A 154 -4.05 -4.22 -16.18
CA TRP A 154 -5.04 -5.00 -15.43
C TRP A 154 -4.47 -6.25 -14.77
N ARG A 155 -3.29 -6.72 -15.20
CA ARG A 155 -2.63 -7.86 -14.55
C ARG A 155 -2.36 -7.64 -13.07
N TYR A 156 -2.05 -6.41 -12.68
CA TYR A 156 -1.90 -6.08 -11.26
C TYR A 156 -3.23 -6.26 -10.51
N SER A 157 -4.29 -5.60 -10.96
CA SER A 157 -5.59 -5.67 -10.30
C SER A 157 -6.17 -7.08 -10.30
N VAL A 158 -6.05 -7.81 -11.42
CA VAL A 158 -6.46 -9.24 -11.50
C VAL A 158 -5.68 -10.09 -10.52
N SER A 159 -4.36 -9.94 -10.43
CA SER A 159 -3.55 -10.70 -9.48
C SER A 159 -3.91 -10.43 -8.02
N LYS A 160 -4.22 -9.16 -7.69
CA LYS A 160 -4.65 -8.77 -6.34
C LYS A 160 -6.06 -9.26 -6.02
N LEU A 161 -6.99 -9.17 -6.99
CA LEU A 161 -8.35 -9.70 -6.84
C LEU A 161 -8.34 -11.22 -6.66
N ALA A 162 -7.58 -11.94 -7.48
CA ALA A 162 -7.41 -13.39 -7.32
C ALA A 162 -6.83 -13.75 -5.94
N GLY A 163 -5.89 -12.94 -5.44
CA GLY A 163 -5.34 -13.09 -4.09
C GLY A 163 -6.37 -12.82 -2.98
N GLU A 164 -7.33 -11.89 -3.16
CA GLU A 164 -8.46 -11.72 -2.23
C GLU A 164 -9.31 -12.99 -2.14
N HIS A 165 -9.74 -13.52 -3.29
CA HIS A 165 -10.53 -14.74 -3.35
C HIS A 165 -9.79 -15.95 -2.76
N LEU A 166 -8.51 -16.08 -3.08
CA LEU A 166 -7.67 -17.13 -2.53
C LEU A 166 -7.57 -17.04 -1.00
N ALA A 167 -7.23 -15.86 -0.46
CA ALA A 167 -7.11 -15.66 0.98
C ALA A 167 -8.47 -15.88 1.70
N HIS A 168 -9.57 -15.47 1.06
CA HIS A 168 -10.93 -15.68 1.60
C HIS A 168 -11.31 -17.17 1.63
N SER A 169 -10.85 -18.00 0.67
CA SER A 169 -11.04 -19.44 0.73
C SER A 169 -10.35 -20.05 1.96
N TYR A 170 -9.13 -19.58 2.31
CA TYR A 170 -8.47 -20.01 3.56
C TYR A 170 -9.21 -19.55 4.82
N PHE A 171 -9.85 -18.38 4.79
CA PHE A 171 -10.74 -17.97 5.89
C PHE A 171 -11.93 -18.89 6.03
N THR A 172 -12.59 -19.24 4.92
CA THR A 172 -13.81 -20.04 4.92
C THR A 172 -13.54 -21.50 5.28
N GLU A 173 -12.45 -22.09 4.78
CA GLU A 173 -12.16 -23.51 4.92
C GLU A 173 -11.28 -23.84 6.14
N LEU A 174 -10.38 -22.92 6.51
CA LEU A 174 -9.35 -23.14 7.54
C LEU A 174 -9.42 -22.13 8.69
N GLU A 175 -10.47 -21.31 8.75
CA GLU A 175 -10.68 -20.29 9.80
C GLU A 175 -9.50 -19.32 9.96
N LEU A 176 -8.75 -19.06 8.88
CA LEU A 176 -7.66 -18.08 8.89
C LEU A 176 -8.20 -16.71 9.33
N PRO A 177 -7.67 -16.03 10.39
CA PRO A 177 -8.21 -14.75 10.86
C PRO A 177 -7.86 -13.61 9.90
N LEU A 178 -8.48 -13.65 8.71
CA LEU A 178 -8.22 -12.79 7.56
C LEU A 178 -8.83 -11.40 7.72
N VAL A 179 -8.07 -10.39 7.33
CA VAL A 179 -8.55 -9.01 7.02
C VAL A 179 -7.99 -8.61 5.68
N ILE A 180 -8.83 -8.08 4.79
CA ILE A 180 -8.41 -7.58 3.49
C ILE A 180 -8.49 -6.05 3.50
N LEU A 181 -7.42 -5.38 3.10
CA LEU A 181 -7.38 -3.93 2.95
C LEU A 181 -7.22 -3.55 1.47
N ARG A 182 -8.07 -2.63 0.98
CA ARG A 182 -8.00 -2.04 -0.36
C ARG A 182 -7.54 -0.58 -0.26
N PRO A 183 -6.22 -0.30 -0.30
CA PRO A 183 -5.70 1.07 -0.24
C PRO A 183 -6.09 1.90 -1.47
N PHE A 184 -6.38 3.20 -1.24
CA PHE A 184 -6.64 4.21 -2.27
C PHE A 184 -5.53 5.26 -2.27
N ASN A 185 -4.64 5.20 -3.27
CA ASN A 185 -3.56 6.16 -3.56
C ASN A 185 -2.81 6.67 -2.31
N ILE A 186 -2.12 5.77 -1.65
CA ILE A 186 -1.35 6.11 -0.45
C ILE A 186 -0.09 6.90 -0.85
N TYR A 187 0.19 8.01 -0.15
CA TYR A 187 1.36 8.85 -0.39
C TYR A 187 2.00 9.33 0.92
N GLY A 188 3.25 9.79 0.83
CA GLY A 188 3.94 10.37 1.98
C GLY A 188 5.47 10.29 1.90
N PRO A 189 6.15 10.68 2.97
CA PRO A 189 7.60 10.57 3.12
C PRO A 189 8.10 9.14 2.91
N ARG A 190 9.27 8.98 2.27
CA ARG A 190 9.91 7.69 1.97
C ARG A 190 9.20 6.84 0.92
N GLN A 191 8.23 7.40 0.21
CA GLN A 191 7.68 6.69 -0.95
C GLN A 191 8.77 6.54 -2.01
N ILE A 192 8.97 5.32 -2.47
CA ILE A 192 9.94 4.95 -3.51
C ILE A 192 9.23 4.17 -4.62
N GLY A 193 9.78 4.29 -5.82
CA GLY A 193 9.22 3.68 -7.02
C GLY A 193 8.24 4.59 -7.72
N GLU A 194 7.09 4.04 -8.11
CA GLU A 194 6.09 4.74 -8.90
C GLU A 194 5.05 5.43 -8.03
N GLY A 195 4.44 6.50 -8.57
CA GLY A 195 3.36 7.24 -7.92
C GLY A 195 3.42 8.73 -8.27
N ALA A 196 2.26 9.33 -8.61
CA ALA A 196 2.21 10.71 -9.07
C ALA A 196 2.75 11.70 -8.01
N VAL A 197 2.35 11.57 -6.73
CA VAL A 197 2.86 12.46 -5.67
C VAL A 197 4.39 12.36 -5.56
N HIS A 198 4.94 11.13 -5.55
CA HIS A 198 6.39 10.91 -5.49
C HIS A 198 7.11 11.59 -6.65
N LYS A 199 6.68 11.32 -7.90
CA LYS A 199 7.28 11.87 -9.12
C LYS A 199 7.16 13.40 -9.16
N PHE A 200 5.98 13.95 -8.87
CA PHE A 200 5.74 15.40 -8.91
C PHE A 200 6.54 16.13 -7.83
N VAL A 201 6.55 15.64 -6.59
CA VAL A 201 7.34 16.25 -5.52
C VAL A 201 8.84 16.21 -5.85
N ALA A 202 9.36 15.05 -6.31
CA ALA A 202 10.77 14.92 -6.66
C ALA A 202 11.20 15.88 -7.76
N LYS A 203 10.35 16.09 -8.79
CA LYS A 203 10.60 17.06 -9.87
C LYS A 203 10.44 18.52 -9.39
N ALA A 204 9.37 18.82 -8.65
CA ALA A 204 9.08 20.17 -8.19
C ALA A 204 10.19 20.73 -7.29
N ILE A 205 10.76 19.96 -6.39
CA ILE A 205 11.88 20.42 -5.53
C ILE A 205 13.17 20.74 -6.31
N ARG A 206 13.31 20.17 -7.53
CA ARG A 206 14.43 20.43 -8.43
C ARG A 206 14.11 21.48 -9.50
N ASN A 207 12.89 22.06 -9.50
CA ASN A 207 12.36 22.95 -10.52
C ASN A 207 12.36 22.31 -11.94
N GLU A 208 12.21 21.00 -12.03
CA GLU A 208 12.03 20.25 -13.28
C GLU A 208 10.56 20.25 -13.70
N ASP A 209 10.29 20.18 -15.00
CA ASP A 209 8.92 20.15 -15.53
C ASP A 209 8.15 18.91 -15.05
N LEU A 210 6.89 19.11 -14.62
CA LEU A 210 5.98 18.05 -14.21
C LEU A 210 5.23 17.52 -15.43
N GLU A 211 5.42 16.24 -15.74
CA GLU A 211 4.75 15.57 -16.87
C GLU A 211 3.41 14.99 -16.45
N ILE A 212 2.36 15.37 -17.13
CA ILE A 212 1.00 14.83 -16.98
C ILE A 212 0.67 14.05 -18.25
N TYR A 213 0.28 12.78 -18.10
CA TYR A 213 -0.18 11.95 -19.20
C TYR A 213 -1.68 12.14 -19.42
N GLY A 214 -2.08 12.42 -20.68
CA GLY A 214 -3.43 12.80 -21.03
C GLY A 214 -3.72 14.28 -20.68
N ASP A 215 -4.96 14.56 -20.37
CA ASP A 215 -5.46 15.94 -20.10
C ASP A 215 -5.36 16.38 -18.62
N GLY A 216 -5.01 15.46 -17.72
CA GLY A 216 -4.91 15.74 -16.29
C GLY A 216 -6.26 15.77 -15.54
N ASN A 217 -7.38 15.48 -16.21
CA ASN A 217 -8.72 15.49 -15.61
C ASN A 217 -9.01 14.24 -14.78
N GLN A 218 -8.14 13.24 -14.80
CA GLN A 218 -8.30 12.03 -13.98
C GLN A 218 -8.39 12.40 -12.49
N ILE A 219 -9.43 11.90 -11.81
CA ILE A 219 -9.71 12.23 -10.42
C ILE A 219 -9.24 11.10 -9.49
N ARG A 220 -8.50 11.45 -8.44
CA ARG A 220 -8.01 10.53 -7.42
C ARG A 220 -8.26 11.08 -6.03
N SER A 221 -8.49 10.16 -5.09
CA SER A 221 -8.49 10.46 -3.66
C SER A 221 -7.15 10.03 -3.05
N TRP A 222 -6.46 10.94 -2.40
CA TRP A 222 -5.11 10.74 -1.86
C TRP A 222 -5.15 10.58 -0.35
N CYS A 223 -4.61 9.48 0.14
CA CYS A 223 -4.57 9.15 1.56
C CYS A 223 -3.12 9.19 2.08
N TYR A 224 -2.91 9.95 3.14
CA TYR A 224 -1.57 10.08 3.72
C TYR A 224 -1.15 8.80 4.45
N ILE A 225 0.15 8.52 4.45
CA ILE A 225 0.71 7.27 4.98
C ILE A 225 0.36 7.02 6.45
N GLU A 226 0.28 8.05 7.29
CA GLU A 226 -0.07 7.89 8.71
C GLU A 226 -1.52 7.43 8.89
N ASP A 227 -2.45 7.89 8.05
CA ASP A 227 -3.84 7.41 8.06
C ASP A 227 -3.89 5.92 7.65
N MET A 228 -3.10 5.50 6.63
CA MET A 228 -3.00 4.09 6.26
C MET A 228 -2.47 3.23 7.41
N VAL A 229 -1.43 3.68 8.09
CA VAL A 229 -0.87 3.00 9.27
C VAL A 229 -1.91 2.89 10.37
N SER A 230 -2.64 3.99 10.68
CA SER A 230 -3.74 3.99 11.66
C SER A 230 -4.80 2.94 11.33
N ALA A 231 -5.20 2.85 10.05
CA ALA A 231 -6.17 1.84 9.60
C ALA A 231 -5.68 0.41 9.83
N VAL A 232 -4.40 0.12 9.53
CA VAL A 232 -3.82 -1.20 9.78
C VAL A 232 -3.82 -1.54 11.25
N LEU A 233 -3.37 -0.61 12.12
CA LEU A 233 -3.35 -0.84 13.57
C LEU A 233 -4.76 -1.15 14.10
N LYS A 234 -5.76 -0.38 13.68
CA LYS A 234 -7.17 -0.64 14.04
C LYS A 234 -7.67 -1.99 13.53
N ALA A 235 -7.30 -2.39 12.30
CA ALA A 235 -7.65 -3.69 11.74
C ALA A 235 -6.97 -4.86 12.47
N LEU A 236 -5.79 -4.64 13.05
CA LEU A 236 -5.11 -5.64 13.89
C LEU A 236 -5.80 -5.84 15.24
N GLU A 237 -6.37 -4.78 15.81
CA GLU A 237 -6.93 -4.74 17.16
C GLU A 237 -8.43 -5.11 17.21
N GLU A 238 -9.20 -4.71 16.19
CA GLU A 238 -10.66 -4.87 16.19
C GLU A 238 -11.07 -6.31 15.83
N PRO A 239 -11.73 -7.06 16.73
CA PRO A 239 -12.18 -8.42 16.44
C PRO A 239 -13.14 -8.51 15.25
N ARG A 240 -14.02 -7.50 15.08
CA ARG A 240 -15.00 -7.46 13.97
C ARG A 240 -14.34 -7.23 12.60
N ALA A 241 -13.02 -6.98 12.56
CA ALA A 241 -12.30 -6.88 11.31
C ALA A 241 -12.14 -8.23 10.59
N VAL A 242 -12.14 -9.35 11.35
CA VAL A 242 -11.94 -10.70 10.80
C VAL A 242 -13.04 -11.05 9.79
N GLY A 243 -12.65 -11.63 8.67
CA GLY A 243 -13.52 -12.00 7.55
C GLY A 243 -13.98 -10.82 6.69
N ASN A 244 -13.50 -9.60 6.96
CA ASN A 244 -13.93 -8.40 6.25
C ASN A 244 -12.91 -7.83 5.30
N VAL A 245 -13.43 -7.20 4.24
CA VAL A 245 -12.71 -6.31 3.32
C VAL A 245 -12.98 -4.87 3.71
N PHE A 246 -11.96 -4.01 3.67
CA PHE A 246 -12.07 -2.58 3.97
C PHE A 246 -11.40 -1.71 2.92
N ASN A 247 -12.10 -0.71 2.43
CA ASN A 247 -11.51 0.40 1.70
C ASN A 247 -10.79 1.34 2.67
N ILE A 248 -9.53 1.62 2.39
CA ILE A 248 -8.73 2.55 3.18
C ILE A 248 -8.28 3.70 2.27
N GLY A 249 -8.79 4.87 2.54
CA GLY A 249 -8.57 6.06 1.72
C GLY A 249 -9.03 7.33 2.41
N ASN A 250 -8.87 8.47 1.75
CA ASN A 250 -9.35 9.76 2.22
C ASN A 250 -10.26 10.41 1.17
N PRO A 251 -11.59 10.29 1.30
CA PRO A 251 -12.53 10.90 0.34
C PRO A 251 -12.40 12.42 0.23
N THR A 252 -11.95 13.10 1.30
CA THR A 252 -11.75 14.56 1.30
C THR A 252 -10.46 15.00 0.61
N GLY A 253 -9.54 14.06 0.36
CA GLY A 253 -8.31 14.29 -0.40
C GLY A 253 -8.47 14.13 -1.91
N THR A 254 -9.68 14.34 -2.45
CA THR A 254 -10.01 14.14 -3.86
C THR A 254 -9.66 15.37 -4.69
N ILE A 255 -8.90 15.15 -5.77
CA ILE A 255 -8.45 16.21 -6.68
C ILE A 255 -8.10 15.61 -8.05
N THR A 256 -8.11 16.42 -9.11
CA THR A 256 -7.61 16.04 -10.43
C THR A 256 -6.08 15.88 -10.41
N ILE A 257 -5.52 15.16 -11.37
CA ILE A 257 -4.06 15.03 -11.51
C ILE A 257 -3.44 16.41 -11.82
N LEU A 258 -4.11 17.22 -12.64
CA LEU A 258 -3.70 18.60 -12.90
C LEU A 258 -3.67 19.43 -11.60
N GLY A 259 -4.78 19.47 -10.86
CA GLY A 259 -4.86 20.20 -9.60
C GLY A 259 -3.86 19.70 -8.54
N LEU A 260 -3.53 18.39 -8.54
CA LEU A 260 -2.46 17.86 -7.69
C LEU A 260 -1.08 18.43 -8.07
N ALA A 261 -0.77 18.51 -9.37
CA ALA A 261 0.49 19.06 -9.85
C ALA A 261 0.62 20.54 -9.50
N GLU A 262 -0.44 21.34 -9.76
CA GLU A 262 -0.50 22.76 -9.39
C GLU A 262 -0.30 22.95 -7.88
N LYS A 263 -0.99 22.16 -7.07
CA LYS A 263 -0.88 22.20 -5.60
C LYS A 263 0.52 21.87 -5.10
N ILE A 264 1.20 20.93 -5.74
CA ILE A 264 2.59 20.57 -5.38
C ILE A 264 3.54 21.70 -5.78
N ILE A 265 3.39 22.30 -6.96
CA ILE A 265 4.20 23.46 -7.42
C ILE A 265 4.05 24.62 -6.43
N GLU A 266 2.80 24.98 -6.07
CA GLU A 266 2.48 26.01 -5.07
C GLU A 266 3.18 25.74 -3.74
N LEU A 267 2.94 24.56 -3.15
CA LEU A 267 3.45 24.20 -1.82
C LEU A 267 4.97 24.00 -1.79
N ALA A 268 5.56 23.62 -2.92
CA ALA A 268 7.00 23.52 -3.07
C ALA A 268 7.66 24.89 -3.38
N ASN A 269 6.89 25.94 -3.61
CA ASN A 269 7.42 27.20 -4.13
C ASN A 269 8.36 26.98 -5.33
N SER A 270 7.89 26.17 -6.28
CA SER A 270 8.67 25.68 -7.41
C SER A 270 8.44 26.53 -8.66
N LYS A 271 9.47 26.61 -9.51
CA LYS A 271 9.40 27.22 -10.84
C LYS A 271 9.06 26.21 -11.96
N SER A 272 8.72 24.99 -11.59
CA SER A 272 8.34 23.92 -12.53
C SER A 272 7.14 24.31 -13.36
N ARG A 273 7.15 23.93 -14.63
CA ARG A 273 6.00 24.03 -15.54
C ARG A 273 5.28 22.70 -15.62
N ILE A 274 4.04 22.70 -16.00
CA ILE A 274 3.27 21.51 -16.31
C ILE A 274 3.39 21.26 -17.82
N VAL A 275 3.76 20.01 -18.18
CA VAL A 275 3.90 19.57 -19.58
C VAL A 275 3.00 18.36 -19.78
N PHE A 276 2.09 18.47 -20.74
CA PHE A 276 1.21 17.37 -21.10
C PHE A 276 1.90 16.43 -22.10
N LYS A 277 1.72 15.12 -21.86
CA LYS A 277 2.23 14.04 -22.72
C LYS A 277 1.05 13.18 -23.19
N GLU A 278 1.13 12.67 -24.40
CA GLU A 278 0.16 11.71 -24.88
C GLU A 278 0.15 10.46 -23.99
N SER A 279 -1.04 9.97 -23.70
CA SER A 279 -1.23 8.71 -22.98
C SER A 279 -1.57 7.61 -23.95
N ASN A 280 -0.68 6.65 -24.12
CA ASN A 280 -0.89 5.47 -24.95
C ASN A 280 -1.56 4.31 -24.19
N PHE A 281 -1.97 4.53 -22.95
CA PHE A 281 -2.54 3.49 -22.11
C PHE A 281 -3.88 3.93 -21.49
N PRO A 282 -4.87 3.03 -21.41
CA PRO A 282 -6.08 3.30 -20.65
C PRO A 282 -5.71 3.67 -19.22
N ASP A 283 -6.16 4.82 -18.74
CA ASP A 283 -5.97 5.21 -17.35
C ASP A 283 -7.28 5.06 -16.56
N VAL A 284 -7.16 5.13 -15.25
CA VAL A 284 -8.30 5.24 -14.35
C VAL A 284 -8.82 6.68 -14.43
N GLU A 285 -10.09 6.84 -14.75
CA GLU A 285 -10.70 8.18 -14.89
C GLU A 285 -11.09 8.75 -13.53
N LEU A 286 -11.75 7.93 -12.71
CA LEU A 286 -12.26 8.35 -11.42
C LEU A 286 -12.06 7.25 -10.37
N ARG A 287 -11.48 7.62 -9.23
CA ARG A 287 -11.28 6.68 -8.11
C ARG A 287 -11.43 7.36 -6.76
N VAL A 288 -12.66 7.29 -6.23
CA VAL A 288 -13.04 7.87 -4.94
C VAL A 288 -13.63 6.77 -4.05
N PRO A 289 -13.10 6.52 -2.83
CA PRO A 289 -13.63 5.50 -1.93
C PRO A 289 -14.90 5.94 -1.20
N SER A 290 -15.78 4.97 -0.82
CA SER A 290 -16.49 5.03 0.45
C SER A 290 -15.63 4.34 1.52
N ILE A 291 -15.51 4.95 2.68
CA ILE A 291 -14.83 4.39 3.86
C ILE A 291 -15.79 4.13 5.01
N GLU A 292 -17.08 4.14 4.76
CA GLU A 292 -18.14 4.04 5.78
C GLU A 292 -18.04 2.72 6.57
N LYS A 293 -17.70 1.61 5.92
CA LYS A 293 -17.47 0.33 6.58
C LYS A 293 -16.28 0.40 7.53
N ALA A 294 -15.17 0.98 7.09
CA ALA A 294 -13.99 1.16 7.93
C ALA A 294 -14.27 2.11 9.10
N GLN A 295 -15.06 3.17 8.90
CA GLN A 295 -15.50 4.05 9.98
C GLN A 295 -16.34 3.30 11.01
N ARG A 296 -17.35 2.56 10.56
CA ARG A 296 -18.30 1.86 11.42
C ARG A 296 -17.67 0.71 12.21
N LEU A 297 -16.85 -0.11 11.56
CA LEU A 297 -16.30 -1.33 12.17
C LEU A 297 -14.93 -1.11 12.81
N LEU A 298 -14.06 -0.31 12.21
CA LEU A 298 -12.70 -0.08 12.72
C LEU A 298 -12.58 1.24 13.49
N GLY A 299 -13.59 2.14 13.43
CA GLY A 299 -13.44 3.51 13.90
C GLY A 299 -12.36 4.29 13.14
N PHE A 300 -12.11 3.91 11.87
CA PHE A 300 -11.12 4.56 11.03
C PHE A 300 -11.65 5.88 10.46
N THR A 301 -10.84 6.92 10.55
CA THR A 301 -11.07 8.22 9.88
C THR A 301 -9.74 8.70 9.33
N ALA A 302 -9.74 9.18 8.09
CA ALA A 302 -8.58 9.84 7.51
C ALA A 302 -8.52 11.29 8.03
N ASN A 303 -7.51 11.61 8.82
CA ASN A 303 -7.41 12.87 9.56
C ASN A 303 -6.46 13.88 8.90
N ILE A 304 -5.53 13.42 8.07
CA ILE A 304 -4.52 14.28 7.46
C ILE A 304 -5.07 14.87 6.15
N ARG A 305 -5.26 16.20 6.14
CA ARG A 305 -5.68 16.92 4.93
C ARG A 305 -4.61 16.85 3.84
N LEU A 306 -5.03 16.84 2.57
CA LEU A 306 -4.11 16.72 1.43
C LEU A 306 -2.97 17.76 1.46
N ALA A 307 -3.30 19.02 1.65
CA ALA A 307 -2.30 20.10 1.70
C ALA A 307 -1.26 19.91 2.82
N GLU A 308 -1.67 19.43 3.98
CA GLU A 308 -0.79 19.14 5.11
C GLU A 308 0.13 17.95 4.79
N GLY A 309 -0.43 16.84 4.32
CA GLY A 309 0.34 15.65 3.94
C GLY A 309 1.35 15.96 2.82
N LEU A 310 0.96 16.78 1.83
CA LEU A 310 1.88 17.25 0.78
C LEU A 310 3.02 18.10 1.35
N LYS A 311 2.74 19.06 2.24
CA LYS A 311 3.78 19.86 2.90
C LYS A 311 4.79 18.98 3.63
N ARG A 312 4.32 18.04 4.47
CA ARG A 312 5.18 17.08 5.20
C ARG A 312 6.01 16.21 4.24
N THR A 313 5.41 15.81 3.11
CA THR A 313 6.09 15.02 2.08
C THR A 313 7.18 15.86 1.40
N ILE A 314 6.88 17.08 0.95
CA ILE A 314 7.83 18.00 0.30
C ILE A 314 9.01 18.30 1.24
N THR A 315 8.75 18.62 2.50
CA THR A 315 9.80 18.87 3.50
C THR A 315 10.73 17.68 3.60
N TRP A 316 10.17 16.46 3.78
CA TRP A 316 11.01 15.27 3.87
C TRP A 316 11.87 15.04 2.62
N TYR A 317 11.32 15.27 1.42
CA TYR A 317 12.07 15.11 0.17
C TYR A 317 13.18 16.16 0.04
N ARG A 318 12.96 17.39 0.49
CA ARG A 318 14.01 18.44 0.53
C ARG A 318 15.16 18.04 1.46
N ASP A 319 14.83 17.57 2.65
CA ASP A 319 15.83 17.19 3.66
C ASP A 319 16.62 15.93 3.26
N ASN A 320 16.14 15.17 2.28
CA ASN A 320 16.74 13.91 1.85
C ASN A 320 17.11 13.88 0.36
N GLN A 321 17.28 15.04 -0.29
CA GLN A 321 17.51 15.14 -1.75
C GLN A 321 18.70 14.31 -2.24
N GLU A 322 19.81 14.27 -1.49
CA GLU A 322 21.01 13.54 -1.86
C GLU A 322 20.82 12.02 -1.89
N THR A 323 19.84 11.52 -1.17
CA THR A 323 19.58 10.07 -1.04
C THR A 323 18.46 9.56 -1.94
N ILE A 324 17.75 10.47 -2.66
CA ILE A 324 16.59 10.17 -3.52
C ILE A 324 16.99 10.07 -5.01
N ARG A 325 18.28 10.21 -5.32
CA ARG A 325 18.81 10.07 -6.69
C ARG A 325 18.67 8.66 -7.24
#